data_e88a45010276b9dff0ab34fac828a10e
#
_entry.id   e88a45010276b9dff0ab34fac828a10e
#
_cell.length_a   1.000
_cell.length_b   1.000
_cell.length_c   1.000
_cell.angle_alpha   90.00
_cell.angle_beta   90.00
_cell.angle_gamma   90.00
#
_symmetry.space_group_name_H-M   'P 1'
#
loop_
_entity.id
_entity.type
_entity.pdbx_description
1 polymer ?
#
loop_
_entity_poly.entity_id
_entity_poly.type
_entity_poly.pdbx_seq_one_letter_code
_entity_poly.pdbx_strand_id
1 'polypeptide(L)'
;GYPWLKEHLVWGYVPAWMTPTGRGDIDAAIATQGLSRWHNYYVEGMRYLMERTGVDGLYLDGIGYDREIMKRIRRVMKSINPQSRINFHSGNEYDNMHLSPANKYMEHFPYIDSLWFGEMYDYDRSPDYWLVEISGIPFGLTGEMLNYENGGNPYRGMLYGMTGRFHPSAPYMWRFWDEFGIQEAEMIGYWAPECPVKTGRDDVLATVYKKKGEALIAIASWAKENVKVRLNIDWAFLGLNPDKAKLIAPEIKYFQGAGQFLPVDEIPVEAGKGWLFILKEQ
;
A
#
# COMPACT_ATOMS: atom_id res chain seq x y z
N GLY A 1 20.62 -0.55 -25.91
CA GLY A 1 19.79 0.60 -25.66
C GLY A 1 20.48 1.91 -25.42
N TYR A 2 21.64 1.93 -24.74
CA TYR A 2 22.30 3.20 -24.34
C TYR A 2 22.67 4.12 -25.51
N PRO A 3 23.27 3.64 -26.63
CA PRO A 3 23.54 4.52 -27.77
C PRO A 3 22.27 5.12 -28.37
N TRP A 4 21.23 4.32 -28.49
CA TRP A 4 19.94 4.77 -29.03
C TRP A 4 19.32 5.88 -28.14
N LEU A 5 19.37 5.68 -26.83
CA LEU A 5 18.91 6.67 -25.88
C LEU A 5 19.70 7.97 -25.97
N LYS A 6 21.02 7.89 -26.09
CA LYS A 6 21.89 9.06 -26.27
C LYS A 6 21.60 9.86 -27.53
N GLU A 7 21.25 9.17 -28.64
CA GLU A 7 20.98 9.79 -29.92
C GLU A 7 19.58 10.40 -30.02
N HIS A 8 18.62 9.86 -29.29
CA HIS A 8 17.19 10.17 -29.44
C HIS A 8 16.58 10.87 -28.24
N LEU A 9 17.28 10.97 -27.12
CA LEU A 9 16.82 11.69 -25.96
C LEU A 9 17.20 13.17 -26.04
N VAL A 10 16.34 13.97 -25.45
CA VAL A 10 16.58 15.39 -25.25
C VAL A 10 17.78 15.57 -24.36
N TRP A 11 18.53 16.64 -24.59
CA TRP A 11 19.60 17.10 -23.73
C TRP A 11 19.26 16.96 -22.23
N GLY A 12 20.12 16.28 -21.49
CA GLY A 12 20.01 16.22 -20.04
C GLY A 12 19.16 15.09 -19.49
N TYR A 13 18.97 13.98 -20.23
CA TYR A 13 18.36 12.82 -19.60
C TYR A 13 19.19 12.39 -18.38
N VAL A 14 18.51 12.11 -17.31
CA VAL A 14 19.08 11.59 -16.07
C VAL A 14 18.62 10.17 -15.89
N PRO A 15 19.51 9.17 -15.77
CA PRO A 15 19.07 7.83 -15.40
C PRO A 15 18.45 7.87 -14.00
N ALA A 16 17.30 7.23 -13.83
CA ALA A 16 16.68 7.06 -12.54
C ALA A 16 17.51 6.13 -11.66
N TRP A 17 17.97 5.07 -12.24
CA TRP A 17 19.01 4.21 -11.69
C TRP A 17 19.80 3.58 -12.83
N MET A 18 20.99 3.08 -12.53
CA MET A 18 21.79 2.34 -13.48
C MET A 18 22.63 1.27 -12.77
N THR A 19 22.70 0.11 -13.39
CA THR A 19 23.52 -1.00 -12.89
C THR A 19 24.33 -1.61 -14.05
N PRO A 20 25.66 -1.72 -13.92
CA PRO A 20 26.45 -2.46 -14.90
C PRO A 20 26.02 -3.93 -14.93
N THR A 21 25.76 -4.48 -16.12
CA THR A 21 25.30 -5.87 -16.27
C THR A 21 26.44 -6.90 -16.22
N GLY A 22 27.69 -6.46 -16.13
CA GLY A 22 28.88 -7.33 -16.23
C GLY A 22 29.22 -7.77 -17.63
N ARG A 23 28.44 -7.39 -18.66
CA ARG A 23 28.67 -7.70 -20.07
C ARG A 23 29.17 -6.48 -20.88
N GLY A 24 29.49 -5.39 -20.20
CA GLY A 24 29.93 -4.14 -20.79
C GLY A 24 28.80 -3.19 -21.17
N ASP A 25 27.55 -3.56 -20.89
CA ASP A 25 26.36 -2.73 -21.03
C ASP A 25 25.82 -2.31 -19.65
N ILE A 26 24.88 -1.39 -19.66
CA ILE A 26 24.26 -0.83 -18.47
C ILE A 26 22.74 -1.06 -18.56
N ASP A 27 22.18 -1.66 -17.52
CA ASP A 27 20.75 -1.65 -17.29
C ASP A 27 20.38 -0.36 -16.58
N ALA A 28 19.37 0.35 -17.08
CA ALA A 28 19.01 1.66 -16.53
C ALA A 28 17.52 1.98 -16.71
N ALA A 29 16.91 2.55 -15.68
CA ALA A 29 15.66 3.29 -15.79
C ALA A 29 15.95 4.78 -16.05
N ILE A 30 15.05 5.47 -16.74
CA ILE A 30 15.26 6.84 -17.16
C ILE A 30 14.17 7.75 -16.58
N ALA A 31 14.59 8.73 -15.79
CA ALA A 31 13.76 9.86 -15.45
C ALA A 31 13.80 10.85 -16.61
N THR A 32 12.70 11.02 -17.30
CA THR A 32 12.62 11.96 -18.41
C THR A 32 11.78 13.16 -18.02
N GLN A 33 12.28 14.33 -18.30
CA GLN A 33 11.55 15.57 -18.18
C GLN A 33 11.26 16.15 -19.57
N GLY A 34 10.08 16.70 -19.74
CA GLY A 34 9.65 17.33 -20.98
C GLY A 34 9.29 16.34 -22.11
N LEU A 35 8.84 16.89 -23.20
CA LEU A 35 8.41 16.13 -24.36
C LEU A 35 9.59 15.70 -25.23
N SER A 36 9.63 14.42 -25.60
CA SER A 36 10.66 13.88 -26.49
C SER A 36 10.08 12.84 -27.46
N ARG A 37 10.82 12.49 -28.49
CA ARG A 37 10.47 11.39 -29.40
C ARG A 37 10.38 10.06 -28.65
N TRP A 38 11.19 9.86 -27.64
CA TRP A 38 11.18 8.67 -26.81
C TRP A 38 9.83 8.47 -26.11
N HIS A 39 9.24 9.54 -25.56
CA HIS A 39 7.92 9.47 -24.94
C HIS A 39 6.83 9.05 -25.94
N ASN A 40 6.87 9.60 -27.15
CA ASN A 40 5.91 9.20 -28.20
C ASN A 40 6.07 7.73 -28.56
N TYR A 41 7.31 7.27 -28.71
CA TYR A 41 7.62 5.88 -28.98
C TYR A 41 7.17 4.96 -27.83
N TYR A 42 7.44 5.36 -26.60
CA TYR A 42 7.05 4.61 -25.42
C TYR A 42 5.52 4.50 -25.30
N VAL A 43 4.80 5.60 -25.43
CA VAL A 43 3.33 5.63 -25.31
C VAL A 43 2.69 4.79 -26.42
N GLU A 44 3.22 4.86 -27.64
CA GLU A 44 2.73 4.06 -28.78
C GLU A 44 3.08 2.57 -28.60
N GLY A 45 4.27 2.25 -28.13
CA GLY A 45 4.68 0.88 -27.82
C GLY A 45 3.81 0.25 -26.73
N MET A 46 3.47 1.00 -25.69
CA MET A 46 2.55 0.59 -24.65
C MET A 46 1.14 0.32 -25.23
N ARG A 47 0.62 1.23 -26.07
CA ARG A 47 -0.66 1.05 -26.75
C ARG A 47 -0.67 -0.25 -27.55
N TYR A 48 0.36 -0.47 -28.34
CA TYR A 48 0.53 -1.68 -29.14
C TYR A 48 0.52 -2.95 -28.28
N LEU A 49 1.26 -2.96 -27.18
CA LEU A 49 1.28 -4.10 -26.24
C LEU A 49 -0.10 -4.37 -25.65
N MET A 50 -0.78 -3.37 -25.15
CA MET A 50 -2.13 -3.53 -24.58
C MET A 50 -3.12 -4.10 -25.58
N GLU A 51 -3.12 -3.59 -26.83
CA GLU A 51 -4.01 -4.05 -27.89
C GLU A 51 -3.70 -5.48 -28.36
N ARG A 52 -2.44 -5.90 -28.33
CA ARG A 52 -1.97 -7.18 -28.90
C ARG A 52 -1.86 -8.31 -27.89
N THR A 53 -1.53 -8.00 -26.66
CA THR A 53 -1.23 -9.02 -25.65
C THR A 53 -2.25 -9.07 -24.52
N GLY A 54 -3.16 -8.08 -24.42
CA GLY A 54 -4.15 -7.99 -23.36
C GLY A 54 -3.56 -7.54 -22.02
N VAL A 55 -2.35 -6.97 -21.99
CA VAL A 55 -1.80 -6.34 -20.79
C VAL A 55 -2.71 -5.20 -20.37
N ASP A 56 -3.12 -5.20 -19.11
CA ASP A 56 -4.09 -4.25 -18.55
C ASP A 56 -3.52 -3.37 -17.43
N GLY A 57 -2.25 -3.52 -17.08
CA GLY A 57 -1.58 -2.74 -16.08
C GLY A 57 -0.12 -2.42 -16.40
N LEU A 58 0.35 -1.35 -15.81
CA LEU A 58 1.76 -0.96 -15.84
C LEU A 58 2.29 -0.87 -14.41
N TYR A 59 3.47 -1.42 -14.22
CA TYR A 59 4.33 -1.13 -13.08
C TYR A 59 5.47 -0.23 -13.55
N LEU A 60 5.54 0.98 -13.01
CA LEU A 60 6.55 1.97 -13.37
C LEU A 60 7.62 2.00 -12.28
N ASP A 61 8.76 1.37 -12.55
CA ASP A 61 9.85 1.18 -11.60
C ASP A 61 10.96 2.20 -11.85
N GLY A 62 11.18 3.07 -10.88
CA GLY A 62 12.23 4.07 -10.93
C GLY A 62 12.10 5.11 -12.05
N ILE A 63 10.92 5.28 -12.60
CA ILE A 63 10.65 6.18 -13.71
C ILE A 63 9.76 7.33 -13.23
N GLY A 64 10.32 8.54 -13.20
CA GLY A 64 9.55 9.77 -13.06
C GLY A 64 9.26 10.35 -14.43
N TYR A 65 8.01 10.31 -14.89
CA TYR A 65 7.60 11.03 -16.08
C TYR A 65 7.20 12.47 -15.73
N ASP A 66 7.35 13.35 -16.72
CA ASP A 66 6.63 14.62 -16.73
C ASP A 66 5.11 14.35 -16.57
N ARG A 67 4.42 15.22 -15.84
CA ARG A 67 2.98 15.09 -15.58
C ARG A 67 2.16 14.94 -16.87
N GLU A 68 2.49 15.68 -17.93
CA GLU A 68 1.78 15.61 -19.20
C GLU A 68 1.99 14.25 -19.90
N ILE A 69 3.13 13.61 -19.70
CA ILE A 69 3.38 12.25 -20.20
C ILE A 69 2.53 11.24 -19.40
N MET A 70 2.49 11.33 -18.08
CA MET A 70 1.63 10.46 -17.25
C MET A 70 0.16 10.59 -17.65
N LYS A 71 -0.30 11.80 -17.89
CA LYS A 71 -1.65 12.08 -18.37
C LYS A 71 -1.95 11.43 -19.71
N ARG A 72 -1.00 11.49 -20.64
CA ARG A 72 -1.11 10.83 -21.96
C ARG A 72 -1.16 9.31 -21.83
N ILE A 73 -0.26 8.72 -21.03
CA ILE A 73 -0.24 7.27 -20.74
C ILE A 73 -1.60 6.84 -20.20
N ARG A 74 -2.07 7.52 -19.14
CA ARG A 74 -3.36 7.21 -18.53
C ARG A 74 -4.51 7.28 -19.53
N ARG A 75 -4.54 8.30 -20.38
CA ARG A 75 -5.57 8.47 -21.41
C ARG A 75 -5.55 7.34 -22.44
N VAL A 76 -4.37 6.97 -22.92
CA VAL A 76 -4.22 5.87 -23.89
C VAL A 76 -4.64 4.54 -23.27
N MET A 77 -4.16 4.22 -22.07
CA MET A 77 -4.54 3.00 -21.37
C MET A 77 -6.05 2.89 -21.18
N LYS A 78 -6.68 3.96 -20.65
CA LYS A 78 -8.14 3.98 -20.42
C LYS A 78 -8.97 3.92 -21.70
N SER A 79 -8.46 4.37 -22.83
CA SER A 79 -9.15 4.25 -24.13
C SER A 79 -9.17 2.80 -24.65
N ILE A 80 -8.23 1.97 -24.24
CA ILE A 80 -8.14 0.55 -24.62
C ILE A 80 -8.88 -0.31 -23.59
N ASN A 81 -8.55 -0.14 -22.32
CA ASN A 81 -9.18 -0.83 -21.22
C ASN A 81 -9.52 0.15 -20.08
N PRO A 82 -10.82 0.48 -19.87
CA PRO A 82 -11.22 1.35 -18.77
C PRO A 82 -10.83 0.86 -17.37
N GLN A 83 -10.58 -0.44 -17.20
CA GLN A 83 -10.15 -1.05 -15.95
C GLN A 83 -8.63 -1.08 -15.77
N SER A 84 -7.86 -0.59 -16.75
CA SER A 84 -6.40 -0.58 -16.67
C SER A 84 -5.88 0.14 -15.44
N ARG A 85 -4.75 -0.33 -14.89
CA ARG A 85 -4.16 0.17 -13.65
C ARG A 85 -2.71 0.60 -13.86
N ILE A 86 -2.27 1.57 -13.07
CA ILE A 86 -0.86 1.99 -12.98
C ILE A 86 -0.43 1.90 -11.53
N ASN A 87 0.56 1.04 -11.26
CA ASN A 87 1.30 1.00 -10.01
C ASN A 87 2.58 1.81 -10.21
N PHE A 88 2.83 2.76 -9.33
CA PHE A 88 3.92 3.70 -9.46
C PHE A 88 4.94 3.47 -8.35
N HIS A 89 6.11 2.99 -8.75
CA HIS A 89 7.29 2.91 -7.91
C HIS A 89 8.33 3.89 -8.46
N SER A 90 8.56 4.97 -7.76
CA SER A 90 9.61 5.90 -8.11
C SER A 90 10.65 5.91 -7.01
N GLY A 91 11.84 5.46 -7.36
CA GLY A 91 12.98 5.48 -6.45
C GLY A 91 13.39 6.91 -6.11
N ASN A 92 13.99 7.06 -4.95
CA ASN A 92 14.47 8.35 -4.47
C ASN A 92 15.96 8.55 -4.71
N GLU A 93 16.55 7.80 -5.61
CA GLU A 93 17.98 7.93 -5.92
C GLU A 93 18.36 9.35 -6.34
N TYR A 94 17.36 10.18 -6.62
CA TYR A 94 17.56 11.61 -6.95
C TYR A 94 17.37 12.56 -5.79
N ASP A 95 17.00 12.06 -4.61
CA ASP A 95 16.62 12.96 -3.54
C ASP A 95 17.76 13.28 -2.60
N ASN A 96 18.54 14.26 -2.97
CA ASN A 96 19.51 14.90 -2.07
C ASN A 96 18.84 15.74 -0.96
N MET A 97 17.50 15.92 -1.00
CA MET A 97 16.80 16.80 -0.08
C MET A 97 15.95 16.04 0.93
N HIS A 98 15.91 14.72 0.88
CA HIS A 98 15.11 13.86 1.79
C HIS A 98 13.64 14.26 1.89
N LEU A 99 13.06 14.70 0.77
CA LEU A 99 11.65 15.04 0.70
C LEU A 99 10.78 13.77 0.78
N SER A 100 9.61 13.92 1.37
CA SER A 100 8.63 12.84 1.40
C SER A 100 8.21 12.46 -0.03
N PRO A 101 8.00 11.15 -0.32
CA PRO A 101 7.55 10.70 -1.62
C PRO A 101 6.28 11.39 -2.11
N ALA A 102 5.32 11.67 -1.21
CA ALA A 102 4.10 12.38 -1.58
C ALA A 102 4.41 13.80 -2.10
N ASN A 103 5.26 14.55 -1.42
CA ASN A 103 5.65 15.89 -1.89
C ASN A 103 6.31 15.85 -3.27
N LYS A 104 7.08 14.82 -3.54
CA LYS A 104 7.85 14.70 -4.77
C LYS A 104 7.00 14.28 -5.97
N TYR A 105 6.02 13.41 -5.75
CA TYR A 105 5.27 12.76 -6.82
C TYR A 105 3.77 13.05 -6.81
N MET A 106 3.29 13.92 -5.93
CA MET A 106 1.87 14.23 -5.79
C MET A 106 1.22 14.68 -7.11
N GLU A 107 1.96 15.32 -7.99
CA GLU A 107 1.44 15.72 -9.31
C GLU A 107 1.02 14.55 -10.20
N HIS A 108 1.53 13.34 -9.93
CA HIS A 108 1.20 12.12 -10.67
C HIS A 108 -0.01 11.37 -10.09
N PHE A 109 -0.40 11.63 -8.84
CA PHE A 109 -1.44 10.90 -8.13
C PHE A 109 -2.79 10.83 -8.88
N PRO A 110 -3.26 11.86 -9.59
CA PRO A 110 -4.49 11.76 -10.38
C PRO A 110 -4.43 10.77 -11.55
N TYR A 111 -3.24 10.31 -11.93
CA TYR A 111 -3.01 9.46 -13.11
C TYR A 111 -2.60 8.03 -12.78
N ILE A 112 -2.45 7.69 -11.50
CA ILE A 112 -2.06 6.36 -11.03
C ILE A 112 -3.16 5.75 -10.15
N ASP A 113 -3.05 4.47 -9.85
CA ASP A 113 -4.01 3.75 -9.01
C ASP A 113 -3.40 3.28 -7.69
N SER A 114 -2.10 3.00 -7.70
CA SER A 114 -1.37 2.59 -6.51
C SER A 114 0.05 3.14 -6.52
N LEU A 115 0.64 3.20 -5.33
CA LEU A 115 2.01 3.66 -5.14
C LEU A 115 2.78 2.68 -4.27
N TRP A 116 4.07 2.58 -4.57
CA TRP A 116 5.01 1.82 -3.76
C TRP A 116 6.35 2.52 -3.70
N PHE A 117 6.60 3.20 -2.58
CA PHE A 117 7.85 3.95 -2.33
C PHE A 117 8.62 3.32 -1.16
N GLY A 118 8.53 1.98 -1.06
CA GLY A 118 8.92 1.20 0.12
C GLY A 118 10.36 1.36 0.58
N GLU A 119 11.32 1.60 -0.33
CA GLU A 119 12.70 1.83 0.03
C GLU A 119 12.93 3.15 0.80
N MET A 120 11.96 4.05 0.74
CA MET A 120 12.11 5.42 1.24
C MET A 120 11.19 5.75 2.41
N TYR A 121 10.31 4.84 2.78
CA TYR A 121 9.43 5.06 3.91
C TYR A 121 10.14 4.84 5.24
N ASP A 122 9.91 5.74 6.16
CA ASP A 122 10.20 5.55 7.59
C ASP A 122 8.97 4.91 8.27
N TYR A 123 9.01 3.59 8.40
CA TYR A 123 7.91 2.81 8.99
C TYR A 123 7.75 2.99 10.51
N ASP A 124 8.65 3.71 11.16
CA ASP A 124 8.55 4.05 12.59
C ASP A 124 7.85 5.39 12.86
N ARG A 125 7.48 6.12 11.79
CA ARG A 125 6.76 7.39 11.88
C ARG A 125 5.33 7.22 12.40
N SER A 126 4.71 8.36 12.68
CA SER A 126 3.36 8.46 13.25
C SER A 126 2.27 7.83 12.37
N PRO A 127 1.10 7.52 12.95
CA PRO A 127 -0.07 7.07 12.19
C PRO A 127 -0.46 8.01 11.05
N ASP A 128 -0.34 9.33 11.24
CA ASP A 128 -0.65 10.32 10.21
C ASP A 128 0.30 10.23 9.01
N TYR A 129 1.58 10.00 9.26
CA TYR A 129 2.54 9.75 8.18
C TYR A 129 2.17 8.49 7.38
N TRP A 130 1.79 7.42 8.07
CA TRP A 130 1.31 6.20 7.43
C TRP A 130 0.07 6.46 6.58
N LEU A 131 -0.91 7.20 7.11
CA LEU A 131 -2.14 7.50 6.40
C LEU A 131 -1.89 8.31 5.14
N VAL A 132 -1.06 9.35 5.21
CA VAL A 132 -0.84 10.30 4.11
C VAL A 132 0.22 9.78 3.14
N GLU A 133 1.40 9.43 3.65
CA GLU A 133 2.59 9.17 2.84
C GLU A 133 2.68 7.73 2.35
N ILE A 134 2.37 6.75 3.21
CA ILE A 134 2.55 5.34 2.88
C ILE A 134 1.33 4.78 2.19
N SER A 135 0.13 5.03 2.72
CA SER A 135 -1.08 4.41 2.18
C SER A 135 -1.63 5.08 0.92
N GLY A 136 -1.45 6.39 0.78
CA GLY A 136 -2.06 7.16 -0.31
C GLY A 136 -3.59 7.27 -0.24
N ILE A 137 -4.23 6.76 0.80
CA ILE A 137 -5.70 6.73 0.96
C ILE A 137 -6.34 8.11 0.79
N PRO A 138 -5.84 9.20 1.39
CA PRO A 138 -6.44 10.52 1.22
C PRO A 138 -6.47 11.02 -0.22
N PHE A 139 -5.65 10.43 -1.08
CA PHE A 139 -5.57 10.76 -2.52
C PHE A 139 -6.34 9.78 -3.40
N GLY A 140 -7.07 8.84 -2.81
CA GLY A 140 -7.80 7.79 -3.54
C GLY A 140 -6.90 6.70 -4.12
N LEU A 141 -5.70 6.51 -3.57
CA LEU A 141 -4.74 5.51 -3.98
C LEU A 141 -4.71 4.35 -2.99
N THR A 142 -4.07 3.26 -3.39
CA THR A 142 -3.66 2.17 -2.50
C THR A 142 -2.14 2.15 -2.41
N GLY A 143 -1.62 1.99 -1.19
CA GLY A 143 -0.18 1.85 -0.97
C GLY A 143 0.24 0.39 -0.88
N GLU A 144 1.50 0.14 -1.16
CA GLU A 144 2.17 -1.13 -0.89
C GLU A 144 3.34 -0.91 0.06
N MET A 145 3.67 -1.93 0.85
CA MET A 145 4.73 -1.88 1.85
C MET A 145 5.84 -2.89 1.52
N LEU A 146 7.08 -2.42 1.56
CA LEU A 146 8.25 -3.27 1.48
C LEU A 146 8.73 -3.55 2.91
N ASN A 147 8.63 -4.82 3.34
CA ASN A 147 8.88 -5.15 4.74
C ASN A 147 10.25 -5.73 5.04
N TYR A 148 10.90 -6.29 4.04
CA TYR A 148 12.09 -7.09 4.31
C TYR A 148 13.34 -6.22 4.49
N GLU A 149 13.58 -5.29 3.60
CA GLU A 149 14.82 -4.51 3.58
C GLU A 149 14.76 -3.28 4.47
N ASN A 150 13.60 -2.63 4.57
CA ASN A 150 13.43 -1.35 5.26
C ASN A 150 12.52 -1.44 6.49
N GLY A 151 12.37 -2.65 7.03
CA GLY A 151 11.76 -2.85 8.34
C GLY A 151 10.27 -2.55 8.44
N GLY A 152 9.51 -2.65 7.35
CA GLY A 152 8.06 -2.43 7.37
C GLY A 152 7.35 -3.17 8.50
N ASN A 153 6.11 -2.79 8.78
CA ASN A 153 5.32 -3.34 9.88
C ASN A 153 3.97 -3.88 9.38
N PRO A 154 3.78 -5.21 9.30
CA PRO A 154 2.56 -5.80 8.78
C PRO A 154 1.33 -5.53 9.65
N TYR A 155 1.49 -5.34 10.95
CA TYR A 155 0.38 -4.99 11.84
C TYR A 155 -0.13 -3.58 11.53
N ARG A 156 0.78 -2.61 11.43
CA ARG A 156 0.45 -1.24 11.03
C ARG A 156 -0.12 -1.20 9.62
N GLY A 157 0.44 -1.97 8.69
CA GLY A 157 -0.05 -2.07 7.32
C GLY A 157 -1.53 -2.46 7.24
N MET A 158 -1.98 -3.38 8.10
CA MET A 158 -3.38 -3.82 8.14
C MET A 158 -4.37 -2.74 8.56
N LEU A 159 -3.94 -1.67 9.22
CA LEU A 159 -4.82 -0.53 9.47
C LEU A 159 -5.20 0.21 8.19
N TYR A 160 -4.41 0.05 7.13
CA TYR A 160 -4.55 0.76 5.85
C TYR A 160 -4.84 -0.18 4.67
N GLY A 161 -5.19 -1.44 4.94
CA GLY A 161 -5.45 -2.42 3.89
C GLY A 161 -4.20 -2.89 3.15
N MET A 162 -3.04 -2.81 3.79
CA MET A 162 -1.75 -3.10 3.18
C MET A 162 -1.15 -4.39 3.73
N THR A 163 -0.49 -5.16 2.87
CA THR A 163 0.43 -6.23 3.26
C THR A 163 1.84 -5.91 2.77
N GLY A 164 2.83 -6.60 3.37
CA GLY A 164 4.20 -6.48 2.92
C GLY A 164 4.50 -7.39 1.73
N ARG A 165 5.17 -6.86 0.72
CA ARG A 165 5.52 -7.63 -0.48
C ARG A 165 6.49 -8.77 -0.20
N PHE A 166 7.49 -8.57 0.65
CA PHE A 166 8.55 -9.54 0.95
C PHE A 166 8.53 -10.05 2.39
N HIS A 167 7.57 -9.65 3.21
CA HIS A 167 7.47 -10.17 4.56
C HIS A 167 7.10 -11.66 4.55
N PRO A 168 7.70 -12.50 5.42
CA PRO A 168 7.39 -13.94 5.46
C PRO A 168 5.91 -14.26 5.68
N SER A 169 5.17 -13.38 6.33
CA SER A 169 3.71 -13.55 6.53
C SER A 169 2.87 -13.27 5.29
N ALA A 170 3.40 -12.59 4.28
CA ALA A 170 2.60 -12.10 3.14
C ALA A 170 1.75 -13.19 2.46
N PRO A 171 2.27 -14.38 2.10
CA PRO A 171 1.44 -15.41 1.45
C PRO A 171 0.33 -15.95 2.35
N TYR A 172 0.56 -15.97 3.67
CA TYR A 172 -0.44 -16.43 4.65
C TYR A 172 -1.49 -15.37 4.91
N MET A 173 -1.10 -14.10 4.87
CA MET A 173 -2.01 -12.96 4.99
C MET A 173 -2.92 -12.86 3.77
N TRP A 174 -2.39 -13.02 2.55
CA TRP A 174 -3.19 -13.01 1.32
C TRP A 174 -4.22 -14.14 1.31
N ARG A 175 -3.82 -15.36 1.70
CA ARG A 175 -4.75 -16.48 1.86
C ARG A 175 -5.83 -16.17 2.88
N PHE A 176 -5.46 -15.63 4.03
CA PHE A 176 -6.42 -15.22 5.05
C PHE A 176 -7.39 -14.15 4.52
N TRP A 177 -6.91 -13.19 3.73
CA TRP A 177 -7.79 -12.21 3.09
C TRP A 177 -8.79 -12.83 2.12
N ASP A 178 -8.34 -13.79 1.30
CA ASP A 178 -9.21 -14.51 0.39
C ASP A 178 -10.26 -15.33 1.16
N GLU A 179 -9.86 -16.04 2.21
CA GLU A 179 -10.74 -16.84 3.07
C GLU A 179 -11.77 -15.96 3.82
N PHE A 180 -11.34 -14.78 4.28
CA PHE A 180 -12.26 -13.82 4.90
C PHE A 180 -13.16 -13.14 3.87
N GLY A 181 -12.76 -13.04 2.61
CA GLY A 181 -13.44 -12.27 1.57
C GLY A 181 -13.30 -10.76 1.80
N ILE A 182 -12.08 -10.29 2.03
CA ILE A 182 -11.80 -8.88 2.37
C ILE A 182 -12.28 -7.90 1.29
N GLN A 183 -12.30 -8.34 0.03
CA GLN A 183 -12.79 -7.56 -1.12
C GLN A 183 -14.30 -7.24 -1.05
N GLU A 184 -15.07 -7.98 -0.23
CA GLU A 184 -16.48 -7.76 0.01
C GLU A 184 -16.74 -6.89 1.25
N ALA A 185 -15.67 -6.57 1.98
CA ALA A 185 -15.77 -5.84 3.23
C ALA A 185 -15.66 -4.32 3.01
N GLU A 186 -16.46 -3.58 3.77
CA GLU A 186 -16.30 -2.14 3.91
C GLU A 186 -15.18 -1.83 4.90
N MET A 187 -14.14 -1.16 4.45
CA MET A 187 -13.05 -0.70 5.31
C MET A 187 -13.41 0.62 5.97
N ILE A 188 -13.40 0.64 7.30
CA ILE A 188 -13.66 1.82 8.13
C ILE A 188 -12.42 2.07 8.98
N GLY A 189 -11.59 3.00 8.54
CA GLY A 189 -10.30 3.29 9.17
C GLY A 189 -10.43 4.01 10.51
N TYR A 190 -9.42 3.87 11.36
CA TYR A 190 -9.37 4.53 12.68
C TYR A 190 -9.54 6.06 12.60
N TRP A 191 -9.17 6.67 11.46
CA TRP A 191 -9.29 8.11 11.18
C TRP A 191 -10.72 8.56 10.88
N ALA A 192 -11.62 7.63 10.59
CA ALA A 192 -13.01 7.94 10.35
C ALA A 192 -13.74 8.13 11.69
N PRO A 193 -14.50 9.22 11.87
CA PRO A 193 -15.27 9.44 13.10
C PRO A 193 -16.22 8.27 13.42
N GLU A 194 -16.80 7.68 12.40
CA GLU A 194 -17.75 6.57 12.46
C GLU A 194 -17.09 5.19 12.69
N CYS A 195 -15.77 5.11 12.80
CA CYS A 195 -15.11 3.81 13.04
C CYS A 195 -15.68 3.16 14.30
N PRO A 196 -16.31 1.97 14.17
CA PRO A 196 -17.11 1.38 15.25
C PRO A 196 -16.29 0.72 16.35
N VAL A 197 -14.95 0.72 16.23
CA VAL A 197 -14.07 0.15 17.25
C VAL A 197 -13.00 1.16 17.65
N LYS A 198 -12.92 1.45 18.93
CA LYS A 198 -11.89 2.33 19.50
C LYS A 198 -11.14 1.57 20.59
N THR A 199 -9.85 1.83 20.71
CA THR A 199 -8.99 1.22 21.74
C THR A 199 -8.89 2.05 23.02
N GLY A 200 -9.34 3.30 22.97
CA GLY A 200 -9.18 4.27 24.06
C GLY A 200 -7.75 4.81 24.24
N ARG A 201 -6.86 4.53 23.27
CA ARG A 201 -5.46 5.00 23.25
C ARG A 201 -5.13 5.64 21.90
N ASP A 202 -4.24 6.63 21.95
CA ASP A 202 -3.77 7.33 20.76
C ASP A 202 -2.58 6.61 20.10
N ASP A 203 -1.92 5.71 20.83
CA ASP A 203 -0.77 4.93 20.37
C ASP A 203 -1.10 3.46 20.03
N VAL A 204 -2.37 3.06 20.15
CA VAL A 204 -2.90 1.77 19.67
C VAL A 204 -4.20 2.03 18.93
N LEU A 205 -4.23 1.71 17.65
CA LEU A 205 -5.32 2.08 16.76
C LEU A 205 -6.02 0.85 16.21
N ALA A 206 -7.29 1.02 15.83
CA ALA A 206 -8.09 -0.06 15.26
C ALA A 206 -8.81 0.37 13.98
N THR A 207 -8.70 -0.43 12.93
CA THR A 207 -9.46 -0.33 11.68
C THR A 207 -10.37 -1.54 11.55
N VAL A 208 -11.57 -1.34 11.02
CA VAL A 208 -12.59 -2.38 10.87
C VAL A 208 -12.86 -2.65 9.40
N TYR A 209 -12.92 -3.93 9.05
CA TYR A 209 -13.40 -4.41 7.75
C TYR A 209 -14.72 -5.12 8.00
N LYS A 210 -15.82 -4.42 7.69
CA LYS A 210 -17.18 -4.86 8.03
C LYS A 210 -17.79 -5.65 6.90
N LYS A 211 -18.37 -6.78 7.24
CA LYS A 211 -19.27 -7.59 6.39
C LYS A 211 -20.60 -7.80 7.10
N LYS A 212 -21.56 -8.36 6.41
CA LYS A 212 -22.84 -8.73 7.03
C LYS A 212 -22.64 -9.89 8.00
N GLY A 213 -22.89 -9.66 9.28
CA GLY A 213 -22.82 -10.68 10.35
C GLY A 213 -21.43 -10.95 10.90
N GLU A 214 -20.39 -10.31 10.40
CA GLU A 214 -19.03 -10.41 10.93
C GLU A 214 -18.19 -9.18 10.60
N ALA A 215 -17.12 -8.97 11.32
CA ALA A 215 -16.13 -7.94 11.04
C ALA A 215 -14.72 -8.45 11.32
N LEU A 216 -13.75 -8.01 10.51
CA LEU A 216 -12.34 -8.14 10.81
C LEU A 216 -11.88 -6.85 11.50
N ILE A 217 -11.28 -6.97 12.67
CA ILE A 217 -10.71 -5.86 13.42
C ILE A 217 -9.20 -5.96 13.36
N ALA A 218 -8.56 -5.00 12.72
CA ALA A 218 -7.11 -4.86 12.71
C ALA A 218 -6.69 -3.88 13.84
N ILE A 219 -5.78 -4.31 14.71
CA ILE A 219 -5.22 -3.49 15.78
C ILE A 219 -3.72 -3.39 15.56
N ALA A 220 -3.16 -2.19 15.68
CA ALA A 220 -1.72 -1.99 15.64
C ALA A 220 -1.24 -0.95 16.64
N SER A 221 0.00 -1.15 17.13
CA SER A 221 0.61 -0.36 18.19
C SER A 221 1.77 0.49 17.66
N TRP A 222 1.81 1.74 18.16
CA TRP A 222 2.95 2.64 18.19
C TRP A 222 3.52 2.81 19.61
N ALA A 223 2.93 2.11 20.59
CA ALA A 223 3.44 2.12 21.96
C ALA A 223 4.88 1.58 22.01
N LYS A 224 5.69 2.19 22.87
CA LYS A 224 7.10 1.79 23.07
C LYS A 224 7.26 0.61 24.03
N GLU A 225 6.19 0.24 24.71
CA GLU A 225 6.13 -0.88 25.65
C GLU A 225 4.87 -1.72 25.41
N ASN A 226 4.85 -2.90 25.98
CA ASN A 226 3.67 -3.78 25.95
C ASN A 226 2.54 -3.14 26.75
N VAL A 227 1.37 -3.09 26.15
CA VAL A 227 0.19 -2.46 26.76
C VAL A 227 -0.99 -3.42 26.73
N LYS A 228 -2.05 -3.05 27.47
CA LYS A 228 -3.35 -3.72 27.38
C LYS A 228 -4.40 -2.71 26.91
N VAL A 229 -5.30 -3.15 26.08
CA VAL A 229 -6.41 -2.34 25.56
C VAL A 229 -7.74 -3.03 25.80
N ARG A 230 -8.79 -2.26 26.05
CA ARG A 230 -10.17 -2.71 25.94
C ARG A 230 -10.80 -2.07 24.73
N LEU A 231 -11.52 -2.86 23.96
CA LEU A 231 -12.20 -2.35 22.78
C LEU A 231 -13.55 -1.76 23.16
N ASN A 232 -13.75 -0.51 22.80
CA ASN A 232 -15.07 0.10 22.80
C ASN A 232 -15.69 -0.15 21.43
N ILE A 233 -16.74 -0.98 21.39
CA ILE A 233 -17.35 -1.48 20.16
C ILE A 233 -18.75 -0.92 20.03
N ASP A 234 -19.06 -0.30 18.90
CA ASP A 234 -20.42 0.09 18.51
C ASP A 234 -21.16 -1.13 17.91
N TRP A 235 -21.82 -1.84 18.78
CA TRP A 235 -22.57 -3.06 18.44
C TRP A 235 -23.73 -2.81 17.50
N ALA A 236 -24.40 -1.67 17.66
CA ALA A 236 -25.53 -1.31 16.81
C ALA A 236 -25.06 -1.07 15.36
N PHE A 237 -23.93 -0.38 15.20
CA PHE A 237 -23.32 -0.14 13.90
C PHE A 237 -22.89 -1.45 13.23
N LEU A 238 -22.31 -2.37 14.00
CA LEU A 238 -21.86 -3.67 13.46
C LEU A 238 -23.02 -4.63 13.22
N GLY A 239 -24.16 -4.43 13.89
CA GLY A 239 -25.33 -5.32 13.80
C GLY A 239 -25.08 -6.68 14.45
N LEU A 240 -24.28 -6.73 15.53
CA LEU A 240 -23.92 -7.93 16.27
C LEU A 240 -24.43 -7.86 17.72
N ASN A 241 -24.76 -9.03 18.28
CA ASN A 241 -25.16 -9.15 19.68
C ASN A 241 -23.92 -9.31 20.58
N PRO A 242 -23.64 -8.36 21.51
CA PRO A 242 -22.48 -8.42 22.39
C PRO A 242 -22.40 -9.69 23.23
N ASP A 243 -23.54 -10.24 23.67
CA ASP A 243 -23.58 -11.41 24.55
C ASP A 243 -23.21 -12.71 23.81
N LYS A 244 -23.26 -12.72 22.48
CA LYS A 244 -22.92 -13.86 21.63
C LYS A 244 -21.63 -13.68 20.88
N ALA A 245 -21.11 -12.47 20.84
CA ALA A 245 -19.95 -12.13 20.03
C ALA A 245 -18.64 -12.59 20.67
N LYS A 246 -17.71 -13.02 19.85
CA LYS A 246 -16.33 -13.35 20.25
C LYS A 246 -15.32 -12.73 19.29
N LEU A 247 -14.17 -12.40 19.83
CA LEU A 247 -12.98 -11.97 19.11
C LEU A 247 -12.09 -13.19 18.89
N ILE A 248 -11.99 -13.65 17.67
CA ILE A 248 -11.19 -14.82 17.29
C ILE A 248 -9.98 -14.34 16.53
N ALA A 249 -8.79 -14.54 17.11
CA ALA A 249 -7.52 -14.37 16.39
C ALA A 249 -7.19 -15.69 15.67
N PRO A 250 -7.28 -15.75 14.34
CA PRO A 250 -6.82 -16.93 13.60
C PRO A 250 -5.29 -17.04 13.68
N GLU A 251 -4.78 -18.25 13.60
CA GLU A 251 -3.35 -18.45 13.40
C GLU A 251 -2.97 -18.01 11.98
N ILE A 252 -2.04 -17.05 11.90
CA ILE A 252 -1.45 -16.60 10.64
C ILE A 252 0.07 -16.71 10.79
N LYS A 253 0.66 -17.63 10.07
CA LYS A 253 2.08 -17.95 10.18
C LYS A 253 2.95 -16.72 9.97
N TYR A 254 3.94 -16.54 10.83
CA TYR A 254 4.85 -15.38 10.89
C TYR A 254 4.17 -14.03 11.21
N PHE A 255 2.91 -14.05 11.59
CA PHE A 255 2.18 -12.83 11.96
C PHE A 255 1.61 -12.95 13.38
N GLN A 256 0.70 -13.89 13.64
CA GLN A 256 0.10 -14.09 14.97
C GLN A 256 -0.26 -15.54 15.23
N GLY A 257 -0.24 -15.94 16.51
CA GLY A 257 -0.78 -17.20 16.98
C GLY A 257 -2.32 -17.18 17.09
N ALA A 258 -2.92 -18.36 17.17
CA ALA A 258 -4.34 -18.48 17.46
C ALA A 258 -4.67 -17.96 18.87
N GLY A 259 -5.82 -17.29 19.00
CA GLY A 259 -6.34 -16.79 20.27
C GLY A 259 -7.82 -16.52 20.23
N GLN A 260 -8.43 -16.41 21.40
CA GLN A 260 -9.82 -16.04 21.55
C GLN A 260 -10.00 -15.15 22.77
N PHE A 261 -10.78 -14.09 22.61
CA PHE A 261 -11.09 -13.13 23.68
C PHE A 261 -12.59 -12.86 23.69
N LEU A 262 -13.07 -12.49 24.85
CA LEU A 262 -14.39 -11.87 24.98
C LEU A 262 -14.26 -10.37 24.68
N PRO A 263 -15.29 -9.72 24.16
CA PRO A 263 -15.24 -8.27 23.89
C PRO A 263 -14.92 -7.38 25.10
N VAL A 264 -15.16 -7.88 26.29
CA VAL A 264 -14.90 -7.17 27.56
C VAL A 264 -13.48 -7.38 28.10
N ASP A 265 -12.73 -8.30 27.53
CA ASP A 265 -11.38 -8.62 28.01
C ASP A 265 -10.38 -7.49 27.75
N GLU A 266 -9.35 -7.48 28.59
CA GLU A 266 -8.15 -6.71 28.31
C GLU A 266 -7.26 -7.49 27.34
N ILE A 267 -7.07 -6.95 26.16
CA ILE A 267 -6.27 -7.55 25.08
C ILE A 267 -4.81 -7.10 25.23
N PRO A 268 -3.86 -8.01 25.40
CA PRO A 268 -2.44 -7.66 25.42
C PRO A 268 -1.98 -7.29 24.02
N VAL A 269 -1.29 -6.17 23.90
CA VAL A 269 -0.70 -5.71 22.64
C VAL A 269 0.78 -5.44 22.87
N GLU A 270 1.64 -6.19 22.21
CA GLU A 270 3.08 -5.99 22.27
C GLU A 270 3.50 -4.70 21.57
N ALA A 271 4.59 -4.11 22.04
CA ALA A 271 5.18 -2.92 21.44
C ALA A 271 5.43 -3.12 19.93
N GLY A 272 4.92 -2.20 19.11
CA GLY A 272 5.08 -2.25 17.65
C GLY A 272 4.36 -3.39 16.93
N LYS A 273 3.57 -4.21 17.64
CA LYS A 273 2.76 -5.30 17.07
C LYS A 273 1.26 -4.98 17.15
N GLY A 274 0.43 -5.98 16.91
CA GLY A 274 -1.03 -5.85 16.95
C GLY A 274 -1.72 -7.20 16.79
N TRP A 275 -2.98 -7.13 16.39
CA TRP A 275 -3.84 -8.29 16.20
C TRP A 275 -4.74 -8.12 14.99
N LEU A 276 -5.12 -9.27 14.40
CA LEU A 276 -6.27 -9.39 13.52
C LEU A 276 -7.31 -10.28 14.19
N PHE A 277 -8.49 -9.76 14.46
CA PHE A 277 -9.60 -10.50 15.04
C PHE A 277 -10.77 -10.60 14.08
N ILE A 278 -11.32 -11.80 13.94
CA ILE A 278 -12.65 -11.97 13.40
C ILE A 278 -13.63 -11.81 14.56
N LEU A 279 -14.48 -10.79 14.50
CA LEU A 279 -15.59 -10.56 15.40
C LEU A 279 -16.87 -11.12 14.78
N LYS A 280 -17.48 -12.11 15.41
CA LYS A 280 -18.73 -12.72 14.98
C LYS A 280 -19.48 -13.35 16.14
N GLU A 281 -20.78 -13.60 15.94
CA GLU A 281 -21.60 -14.37 16.87
C GLU A 281 -21.28 -15.89 16.78
N GLN A 282 -21.32 -16.55 17.94
CA GLN A 282 -21.17 -17.99 18.08
C GLN A 282 -22.33 -18.56 18.87
#